data_52903162a3418a85fbee0be8bad12af0
#
_entry.id   52903162a3418a85fbee0be8bad12af0
#
_cell.length_a   1.000
_cell.length_b   1.000
_cell.length_c   1.000
_cell.angle_alpha   90.00
_cell.angle_beta   90.00
_cell.angle_gamma   90.00
#
_symmetry.space_group_name_H-M   'P 1'
#
loop_
_entity.id
_entity.type
_entity.pdbx_description
1 polymer ?
#
loop_
_entity_poly.entity_id
_entity_poly.type
_entity_poly.pdbx_seq_one_letter_code
_entity_poly.pdbx_strand_id
1 'polypeptide(L)'
;MHLRVLVADDNLLFAEAMTQLLEADERIQVVGCAYNGAEAVDFARKLAPDVVLTDIKMPLMTGIEATERILAFCPHTTVVLMSAHSSSSEIEQGLRAGAAGYVSKDDLGLWLVQTVLEYGAAGNRESAASFSDLRLPSLTGRLAASA
;
A
#
# COMPACT_ATOMS: atom_id res chain seq x y z
N MET A 1 -6.23 0.95 -19.80
CA MET A 1 -5.61 0.08 -18.85
C MET A 1 -5.73 0.65 -17.46
N HIS A 2 -6.10 -0.18 -16.51
CA HIS A 2 -6.30 0.26 -15.14
C HIS A 2 -5.22 -0.26 -14.24
N LEU A 3 -4.88 0.55 -13.25
CA LEU A 3 -4.03 0.10 -12.16
C LEU A 3 -4.95 -0.58 -11.16
N ARG A 4 -4.70 -1.84 -10.87
CA ARG A 4 -5.56 -2.64 -10.00
C ARG A 4 -5.03 -2.59 -8.57
N VAL A 5 -5.90 -2.15 -7.67
CA VAL A 5 -5.49 -1.87 -6.28
C VAL A 5 -6.32 -2.69 -5.30
N LEU A 6 -5.65 -3.31 -4.36
CA LEU A 6 -6.29 -3.98 -3.23
C LEU A 6 -6.09 -3.11 -1.99
N VAL A 7 -7.17 -2.82 -1.28
CA VAL A 7 -7.11 -2.03 -0.05
C VAL A 7 -7.29 -2.97 1.13
N ALA A 8 -6.44 -2.87 2.13
CA ALA A 8 -6.54 -3.70 3.33
C ALA A 8 -6.49 -2.82 4.57
N ASP A 9 -7.59 -2.79 5.31
CA ASP A 9 -7.72 -1.97 6.52
C ASP A 9 -8.90 -2.49 7.31
N ASP A 10 -8.72 -2.70 8.61
CA ASP A 10 -9.80 -3.20 9.44
C ASP A 10 -10.81 -2.12 9.81
N ASN A 11 -10.52 -0.87 9.52
CA ASN A 11 -11.49 0.21 9.70
C ASN A 11 -12.33 0.31 8.44
N LEU A 12 -13.56 -0.17 8.52
CA LEU A 12 -14.45 -0.26 7.36
C LEU A 12 -14.72 1.09 6.72
N LEU A 13 -14.95 2.11 7.53
CA LEU A 13 -15.26 3.43 7.00
C LEU A 13 -14.08 4.01 6.26
N PHE A 14 -12.88 3.81 6.80
CA PHE A 14 -11.68 4.30 6.14
C PHE A 14 -11.44 3.56 4.82
N ALA A 15 -11.63 2.25 4.82
CA ALA A 15 -11.47 1.45 3.60
C ALA A 15 -12.46 1.89 2.52
N GLU A 16 -13.71 2.15 2.91
CA GLU A 16 -14.71 2.62 1.98
C GLU A 16 -14.36 3.98 1.41
N ALA A 17 -13.92 4.88 2.27
CA ALA A 17 -13.55 6.22 1.83
C ALA A 17 -12.40 6.18 0.85
N MET A 18 -11.40 5.36 1.12
CA MET A 18 -10.28 5.20 0.21
C MET A 18 -10.73 4.63 -1.12
N THR A 19 -11.60 3.63 -1.08
CA THR A 19 -12.09 3.02 -2.31
C THR A 19 -12.79 4.05 -3.18
N GLN A 20 -13.64 4.87 -2.58
CA GLN A 20 -14.35 5.90 -3.33
C GLN A 20 -13.40 6.92 -3.94
N LEU A 21 -12.43 7.35 -3.17
CA LEU A 21 -11.46 8.32 -3.67
C LEU A 21 -10.64 7.76 -4.83
N LEU A 22 -10.22 6.51 -4.69
CA LEU A 22 -9.42 5.89 -5.73
C LEU A 22 -10.22 5.68 -7.00
N GLU A 23 -11.44 5.20 -6.87
CA GLU A 23 -12.25 4.90 -8.05
C GLU A 23 -12.82 6.13 -8.72
N ALA A 24 -12.68 7.30 -8.11
CA ALA A 24 -13.04 8.54 -8.78
C ALA A 24 -12.07 8.82 -9.93
N ASP A 25 -10.90 8.21 -9.93
CA ASP A 25 -9.94 8.36 -11.01
C ASP A 25 -10.07 7.18 -11.96
N GLU A 26 -10.28 7.47 -13.25
CA GLU A 26 -10.51 6.42 -14.24
C GLU A 26 -9.34 5.48 -14.43
N ARG A 27 -8.17 5.87 -14.02
CA ARG A 27 -6.97 5.03 -14.18
C ARG A 27 -6.84 3.97 -13.12
N ILE A 28 -7.69 3.99 -12.09
CA ILE A 28 -7.59 3.09 -10.96
C ILE A 28 -8.84 2.24 -10.82
N GLN A 29 -8.64 0.95 -10.58
CA GLN A 29 -9.72 0.03 -10.27
C GLN A 29 -9.40 -0.62 -8.92
N VAL A 30 -10.27 -0.46 -7.94
CA VAL A 30 -10.11 -1.15 -6.66
C VAL A 30 -10.72 -2.53 -6.83
N VAL A 31 -9.89 -3.55 -6.75
CA VAL A 31 -10.33 -4.92 -7.03
C VAL A 31 -10.84 -5.63 -5.79
N GLY A 32 -10.62 -5.07 -4.63
CA GLY A 32 -11.15 -5.67 -3.41
C GLY A 32 -10.75 -4.89 -2.18
N CYS A 33 -11.46 -5.18 -1.08
CA CYS A 33 -11.16 -4.62 0.23
C CYS A 33 -11.02 -5.79 1.20
N ALA A 34 -9.89 -5.86 1.87
CA ALA A 34 -9.64 -6.86 2.90
C ALA A 34 -9.70 -6.18 4.26
N TYR A 35 -10.22 -6.87 5.25
CA TYR A 35 -10.42 -6.27 6.57
C TYR A 35 -9.51 -6.86 7.64
N ASN A 36 -8.58 -7.69 7.22
CA ASN A 36 -7.53 -8.20 8.09
C ASN A 36 -6.40 -8.73 7.21
N GLY A 37 -5.27 -9.05 7.83
CA GLY A 37 -4.10 -9.47 7.06
C GLY A 37 -4.29 -10.79 6.34
N ALA A 38 -5.04 -11.72 6.93
CA ALA A 38 -5.27 -13.01 6.30
C ALA A 38 -6.08 -12.85 5.02
N GLU A 39 -7.12 -12.00 5.07
CA GLU A 39 -7.89 -11.71 3.87
C GLU A 39 -7.05 -11.01 2.82
N ALA A 40 -6.17 -10.12 3.26
CA ALA A 40 -5.31 -9.40 2.32
C ALA A 40 -4.44 -10.39 1.53
N VAL A 41 -3.88 -11.37 2.21
CA VAL A 41 -3.07 -12.39 1.56
C VAL A 41 -3.92 -13.21 0.60
N ASP A 42 -5.09 -13.64 1.05
CA ASP A 42 -5.97 -14.47 0.24
C ASP A 42 -6.45 -13.73 -1.01
N PHE A 43 -6.85 -12.48 -0.84
CA PHE A 43 -7.31 -11.67 -1.98
C PHE A 43 -6.18 -11.36 -2.94
N ALA A 44 -4.98 -11.08 -2.42
CA ALA A 44 -3.84 -10.82 -3.29
C ALA A 44 -3.51 -12.04 -4.14
N ARG A 45 -3.62 -13.21 -3.54
CA ARG A 45 -3.37 -14.44 -4.29
C ARG A 45 -4.39 -14.62 -5.41
N LYS A 46 -5.66 -14.38 -5.10
CA LYS A 46 -6.72 -14.60 -6.08
C LYS A 46 -6.78 -13.52 -7.14
N LEU A 47 -6.49 -12.28 -6.77
CA LEU A 47 -6.73 -11.14 -7.66
C LEU A 47 -5.48 -10.61 -8.33
N ALA A 48 -4.32 -10.94 -7.81
CA ALA A 48 -3.03 -10.48 -8.34
C ALA A 48 -3.03 -8.97 -8.63
N PRO A 49 -3.23 -8.14 -7.59
CA PRO A 49 -3.30 -6.69 -7.80
C PRO A 49 -1.94 -6.11 -8.15
N ASP A 50 -1.96 -4.93 -8.76
CA ASP A 50 -0.73 -4.21 -9.05
C ASP A 50 -0.19 -3.55 -7.78
N VAL A 51 -1.09 -3.02 -6.97
CA VAL A 51 -0.72 -2.33 -5.73
C VAL A 51 -1.60 -2.85 -4.60
N VAL A 52 -0.98 -3.07 -3.45
CA VAL A 52 -1.71 -3.35 -2.22
C VAL A 52 -1.45 -2.19 -1.26
N LEU A 53 -2.52 -1.53 -0.83
CA LEU A 53 -2.43 -0.52 0.22
C LEU A 53 -2.88 -1.19 1.49
N THR A 54 -2.00 -1.37 2.45
CA THR A 54 -2.36 -2.11 3.65
C THR A 54 -2.00 -1.37 4.92
N ASP A 55 -2.92 -1.38 5.86
CA ASP A 55 -2.66 -0.90 7.21
C ASP A 55 -1.62 -1.84 7.84
N ILE A 56 -0.82 -1.31 8.74
CA ILE A 56 0.16 -2.12 9.45
C ILE A 56 -0.53 -2.94 10.55
N LYS A 57 -1.42 -2.31 11.32
CA LYS A 57 -2.05 -2.98 12.47
C LYS A 57 -3.43 -3.48 12.12
N MET A 58 -3.55 -4.77 11.96
CA MET A 58 -4.81 -5.41 11.64
C MET A 58 -4.94 -6.70 12.45
N PRO A 59 -6.18 -7.16 12.69
CA PRO A 59 -6.38 -8.43 13.38
C PRO A 59 -5.90 -9.61 12.56
N LEU A 60 -5.66 -10.70 13.21
CA LEU A 60 -5.27 -11.99 12.65
C LEU A 60 -3.87 -12.01 12.07
N MET A 61 -3.50 -11.01 11.33
CA MET A 61 -2.18 -10.93 10.70
C MET A 61 -1.90 -9.48 10.43
N THR A 62 -0.72 -9.00 10.84
CA THR A 62 -0.36 -7.60 10.61
C THR A 62 -0.09 -7.34 9.14
N GLY A 63 -0.10 -6.05 8.79
CA GLY A 63 0.24 -5.68 7.42
C GLY A 63 1.67 -6.02 7.05
N ILE A 64 2.57 -6.05 8.03
CA ILE A 64 3.95 -6.43 7.77
C ILE A 64 4.05 -7.91 7.42
N GLU A 65 3.38 -8.75 8.21
CA GLU A 65 3.33 -10.18 7.91
C GLU A 65 2.65 -10.44 6.57
N ALA A 66 1.57 -9.72 6.31
CA ALA A 66 0.86 -9.86 5.03
C ALA A 66 1.77 -9.48 3.87
N THR A 67 2.57 -8.42 4.04
CA THR A 67 3.52 -8.01 3.01
C THR A 67 4.46 -9.13 2.65
N GLU A 68 5.06 -9.77 3.65
CA GLU A 68 5.98 -10.88 3.41
C GLU A 68 5.30 -11.99 2.62
N ARG A 69 4.10 -12.36 3.03
CA ARG A 69 3.41 -13.46 2.40
C ARG A 69 2.95 -13.13 0.99
N ILE A 70 2.45 -11.92 0.80
CA ILE A 70 1.99 -11.51 -0.52
C ILE A 70 3.15 -11.51 -1.51
N LEU A 71 4.27 -10.95 -1.12
CA LEU A 71 5.40 -10.85 -2.05
C LEU A 71 6.07 -12.19 -2.31
N ALA A 72 5.85 -13.17 -1.45
CA ALA A 72 6.39 -14.50 -1.68
C ALA A 72 5.76 -15.16 -2.91
N PHE A 73 4.48 -14.88 -3.20
CA PHE A 73 3.85 -15.46 -4.37
C PHE A 73 3.45 -14.43 -5.43
N CYS A 74 3.46 -13.16 -5.08
CA CYS A 74 3.19 -12.08 -6.03
C CYS A 74 4.36 -11.10 -6.01
N PRO A 75 5.53 -11.49 -6.49
CA PRO A 75 6.72 -10.64 -6.36
C PRO A 75 6.65 -9.34 -7.16
N HIS A 76 5.72 -9.23 -8.09
CA HIS A 76 5.59 -8.01 -8.88
C HIS A 76 4.57 -7.04 -8.30
N THR A 77 3.85 -7.44 -7.27
CA THR A 77 2.91 -6.55 -6.61
C THR A 77 3.68 -5.51 -5.80
N THR A 78 3.24 -4.27 -5.84
CA THR A 78 3.82 -3.21 -5.04
C THR A 78 3.00 -3.05 -3.77
N VAL A 79 3.63 -3.22 -2.62
CA VAL A 79 2.92 -3.06 -1.35
C VAL A 79 3.30 -1.72 -0.73
N VAL A 80 2.30 -0.93 -0.38
CA VAL A 80 2.49 0.34 0.31
C VAL A 80 1.81 0.24 1.66
N LEU A 81 2.56 0.49 2.70
CA LEU A 81 2.04 0.44 4.07
C LEU A 81 1.43 1.78 4.45
N MET A 82 0.41 1.74 5.26
CA MET A 82 -0.18 2.96 5.80
C MET A 82 -0.49 2.75 7.26
N SER A 83 -0.45 3.82 8.03
CA SER A 83 -0.74 3.73 9.44
C SER A 83 -1.02 5.10 10.03
N ALA A 84 -1.90 5.14 11.02
CA ALA A 84 -2.16 6.36 11.76
C ALA A 84 -1.03 6.60 12.76
N HIS A 85 -0.56 5.52 13.39
CA HIS A 85 0.49 5.62 14.40
C HIS A 85 1.40 4.42 14.30
N SER A 86 2.60 4.62 13.82
CA SER A 86 3.58 3.55 13.75
C SER A 86 4.93 4.06 14.19
N SER A 87 5.67 3.23 14.88
CA SER A 87 7.02 3.57 15.29
C SER A 87 7.96 3.45 14.10
N SER A 88 9.11 4.09 14.23
CA SER A 88 10.15 3.94 13.20
C SER A 88 10.53 2.49 13.00
N SER A 89 10.53 1.73 14.09
CA SER A 89 10.87 0.31 14.02
C SER A 89 9.88 -0.47 13.19
N GLU A 90 8.59 -0.20 13.36
CA GLU A 90 7.57 -0.90 12.60
C GLU A 90 7.66 -0.56 11.11
N ILE A 91 7.89 0.70 10.81
CA ILE A 91 8.04 1.13 9.43
C ILE A 91 9.24 0.44 8.79
N GLU A 92 10.34 0.39 9.52
CA GLU A 92 11.54 -0.26 9.02
C GLU A 92 11.32 -1.74 8.80
N GLN A 93 10.64 -2.41 9.71
CA GLN A 93 10.31 -3.82 9.53
C GLN A 93 9.48 -4.05 8.27
N GLY A 94 8.53 -3.16 8.01
CA GLY A 94 7.71 -3.27 6.83
C GLY A 94 8.51 -3.11 5.55
N LEU A 95 9.45 -2.16 5.55
CA LEU A 95 10.29 -1.97 4.38
C LEU A 95 11.21 -3.18 4.17
N ARG A 96 11.71 -3.76 5.25
CA ARG A 96 12.51 -4.98 5.15
C ARG A 96 11.71 -6.16 4.67
N ALA A 97 10.42 -6.19 4.97
CA ALA A 97 9.53 -7.24 4.50
C ALA A 97 9.27 -7.11 3.00
N GLY A 98 9.65 -6.00 2.40
CA GLY A 98 9.53 -5.80 0.98
C GLY A 98 8.58 -4.70 0.55
N ALA A 99 7.98 -3.98 1.49
CA ALA A 99 7.09 -2.88 1.12
C ALA A 99 7.88 -1.82 0.36
N ALA A 100 7.24 -1.24 -0.65
CA ALA A 100 7.87 -0.20 -1.45
C ALA A 100 7.89 1.13 -0.73
N GLY A 101 7.00 1.34 0.21
CA GLY A 101 6.97 2.58 0.94
C GLY A 101 5.94 2.58 2.05
N TYR A 102 5.85 3.72 2.70
CA TYR A 102 4.95 3.94 3.82
C TYR A 102 4.34 5.32 3.72
N VAL A 103 3.06 5.45 4.03
CA VAL A 103 2.41 6.74 4.12
C VAL A 103 1.61 6.83 5.40
N SER A 104 1.56 8.04 5.96
CA SER A 104 0.73 8.30 7.12
C SER A 104 -0.72 8.43 6.68
N LYS A 105 -1.64 7.85 7.42
CA LYS A 105 -3.05 7.99 7.11
C LYS A 105 -3.51 9.45 7.18
N ASP A 106 -2.85 10.26 7.97
CA ASP A 106 -3.21 11.67 8.08
C ASP A 106 -3.01 12.41 6.76
N ASP A 107 -2.06 11.97 5.94
CA ASP A 107 -1.76 12.63 4.69
C ASP A 107 -2.46 12.02 3.48
N LEU A 108 -2.98 10.82 3.64
CA LEU A 108 -3.50 10.09 2.50
C LEU A 108 -4.68 10.76 1.80
N GLY A 109 -5.55 11.41 2.55
CA GLY A 109 -6.74 12.00 1.96
C GLY A 109 -6.44 12.94 0.83
N LEU A 110 -5.32 13.65 0.92
CA LEU A 110 -4.95 14.62 -0.11
C LEU A 110 -4.14 14.01 -1.24
N TRP A 111 -3.39 12.97 -0.96
CA TRP A 111 -2.41 12.46 -1.91
C TRP A 111 -2.66 11.03 -2.37
N LEU A 112 -3.78 10.45 -1.97
CA LEU A 112 -4.03 9.04 -2.18
C LEU A 112 -3.90 8.61 -3.64
N VAL A 113 -4.64 9.25 -4.53
CA VAL A 113 -4.63 8.88 -5.94
C VAL A 113 -3.24 9.01 -6.52
N GLN A 114 -2.61 10.15 -6.29
CA GLN A 114 -1.28 10.39 -6.83
C GLN A 114 -0.28 9.39 -6.28
N THR A 115 -0.34 9.11 -4.98
CA THR A 115 0.55 8.16 -4.34
C THR A 115 0.44 6.78 -4.99
N VAL A 116 -0.79 6.31 -5.17
CA VAL A 116 -1.02 5.00 -5.75
C VAL A 116 -0.51 4.94 -7.18
N LEU A 117 -0.77 5.98 -7.96
CA LEU A 117 -0.31 6.00 -9.34
C LEU A 117 1.21 6.02 -9.43
N GLU A 118 1.86 6.79 -8.56
CA GLU A 118 3.32 6.86 -8.57
C GLU A 118 3.95 5.54 -8.15
N TYR A 119 3.45 4.92 -7.09
CA TYR A 119 3.98 3.64 -6.66
C TYR A 119 3.68 2.54 -7.68
N GLY A 120 2.50 2.58 -8.28
CA GLY A 120 2.16 1.61 -9.30
C GLY A 120 3.07 1.71 -10.52
N ALA A 121 3.38 2.91 -10.95
CA ALA A 121 4.28 3.11 -12.08
C ALA A 121 5.69 2.67 -11.74
N ALA A 122 6.16 2.97 -10.54
CA ALA A 122 7.49 2.57 -10.11
C ALA A 122 7.61 1.06 -10.01
N GLY A 123 6.57 0.40 -9.50
CA GLY A 123 6.57 -1.04 -9.41
C GLY A 123 6.64 -1.71 -10.77
N ASN A 124 5.94 -1.13 -11.73
CA ASN A 124 5.95 -1.68 -13.08
C ASN A 124 7.28 -1.58 -13.77
N ARG A 125 8.14 -0.67 -13.29
CA ARG A 125 9.43 -0.58 -13.89
C ARG A 125 10.41 -1.47 -13.40
N GLU A 126 10.28 -2.29 -12.77
CA GLU A 126 11.26 -3.13 -12.39
C GLU A 126 12.18 -2.97 -11.69
N SER A 127 12.25 -3.45 -11.23
CA SER A 127 13.01 -3.79 -10.74
C SER A 127 14.06 -3.32 -10.29
N ALA A 128 14.62 -3.20 -10.57
CA ALA A 128 15.71 -2.86 -10.21
C ALA A 128 15.93 -1.80 -9.43
N ALA A 129 15.27 -0.93 -9.43
CA ALA A 129 15.49 0.25 -8.67
C ALA A 129 15.62 -0.08 -7.22
N SER A 130 16.58 0.51 -6.57
CA SER A 130 16.71 0.37 -5.16
C SER A 130 15.60 1.19 -4.52
N PHE A 131 15.34 0.93 -3.25
CA PHE A 131 14.30 1.66 -2.56
C PHE A 131 14.56 3.17 -2.62
N SER A 132 15.81 3.58 -2.53
CA SER A 132 16.11 5.00 -2.61
C SER A 132 15.76 5.59 -3.96
N ASP A 133 15.85 4.80 -5.03
CA ASP A 133 15.49 5.27 -6.35
C ASP A 133 13.99 5.35 -6.52
N LEU A 134 13.24 4.64 -5.71
CA LEU A 134 11.79 4.66 -5.77
C LEU A 134 11.18 5.76 -4.94
N ARG A 135 12.00 6.54 -4.25
CA ARG A 135 11.50 7.59 -3.41
C ARG A 135 10.76 8.62 -4.25
N LEU A 136 9.53 8.88 -3.86
CA LEU A 136 8.68 9.82 -4.58
C LEU A 136 8.77 11.17 -3.90
N PRO A 137 9.17 12.19 -4.63
CA PRO A 137 9.42 13.50 -4.02
C PRO A 137 8.26 14.05 -3.18
N SER A 138 7.06 13.99 -3.70
CA SER A 138 5.93 14.54 -2.99
C SER A 138 5.68 13.78 -1.70
N LEU A 139 5.75 12.47 -1.75
CA LEU A 139 5.49 11.65 -0.60
C LEU A 139 6.61 11.79 0.42
N THR A 140 7.85 11.76 -0.04
CA THR A 140 9.00 11.87 0.83
C THR A 140 9.01 13.22 1.54
N GLY A 141 8.73 14.26 0.80
CA GLY A 141 8.70 15.59 1.38
C GLY A 141 7.61 15.72 2.41
N ARG A 142 6.46 15.10 2.15
CA ARG A 142 5.36 15.15 3.09
C ARG A 142 5.68 14.43 4.38
N LEU A 143 6.28 13.26 4.28
CA LEU A 143 6.65 12.52 5.48
C LEU A 143 7.68 13.29 6.29
N ALA A 144 8.64 13.89 5.61
CA ALA A 144 9.64 14.68 6.29
C ALA A 144 9.01 15.89 6.99
N ALA A 145 8.04 16.50 6.37
CA ALA A 145 7.37 17.66 6.96
C ALA A 145 6.53 17.24 8.16
N SER A 146 6.00 16.02 8.14
CA SER A 146 5.19 15.55 9.25
C SER A 146 6.04 15.13 10.45
N ALA A 147 7.26 14.80 10.19
CA ALA A 147 8.13 14.38 11.25
C ALA A 147 8.60 15.56 12.05
#